data_8cab6a898439755be9b7ac59a94c6f54
#
_entry.id   8cab6a898439755be9b7ac59a94c6f54
#
_cell.length_a   1.000
_cell.length_b   1.000
_cell.length_c   1.000
_cell.angle_alpha   90.00
_cell.angle_beta   90.00
_cell.angle_gamma   90.00
#
_symmetry.space_group_name_H-M   'P 1'
#
loop_
_entity.id
_entity.type
_entity.pdbx_description
1 polymer ?
#
loop_
_entity_poly.entity_id
_entity_poly.type
_entity_poly.pdbx_seq_one_letter_code
_entity_poly.pdbx_strand_id
1 'polypeptide(L)'
;MRIMESVRDHRKTAVRSCHEIGKSFIAAEVIGWFIATRRIGDAFVVTSAPTAKQVAAILWREIGRVHGRGDLPGRVTATEWKAVPVLPDGRPGKEELVGFGRKPDDYDMTAFQGIHAPEVLVVFDEADGMPPELWEAADSLMANDDSKMLVIGNPDNPQSQFREVCKPGSGFNTIGVSAFDSPNFT
;
A
#
# COMPACT_ATOMS: atom_id res chain seq x y z
N MET A 1 9.79 -11.79 -3.79
CA MET A 1 9.71 -11.68 -5.25
C MET A 1 8.29 -11.83 -5.76
N ARG A 2 7.57 -12.94 -5.58
CA ARG A 2 6.21 -13.16 -6.11
C ARG A 2 5.20 -12.02 -5.89
N ILE A 3 5.21 -11.35 -4.71
CA ILE A 3 4.26 -10.26 -4.41
C ILE A 3 4.60 -9.01 -5.21
N MET A 4 5.87 -8.61 -5.31
CA MET A 4 6.29 -7.46 -6.12
C MET A 4 6.01 -7.68 -7.61
N GLU A 5 6.30 -8.89 -8.12
CA GLU A 5 5.97 -9.29 -9.50
C GLU A 5 4.45 -9.18 -9.74
N SER A 6 3.64 -9.66 -8.80
CA SER A 6 2.19 -9.55 -8.90
C SER A 6 1.72 -8.10 -8.96
N VAL A 7 2.21 -7.22 -8.08
CA VAL A 7 1.83 -5.79 -8.09
C VAL A 7 2.32 -5.10 -9.37
N ARG A 8 3.48 -5.49 -9.91
CA ARG A 8 3.95 -4.98 -11.20
C ARG A 8 3.00 -5.36 -12.33
N ASP A 9 2.62 -6.63 -12.41
CA ASP A 9 1.98 -7.24 -13.58
C ASP A 9 0.44 -7.19 -13.52
N HIS A 10 -0.15 -7.00 -12.33
CA HIS A 10 -1.60 -6.95 -12.12
C HIS A 10 -2.02 -5.64 -11.46
N ARG A 11 -3.23 -5.18 -11.78
CA ARG A 11 -3.81 -3.97 -11.16
C ARG A 11 -4.16 -4.18 -9.69
N LYS A 12 -4.67 -5.38 -9.36
CA LYS A 12 -5.12 -5.71 -8.01
C LYS A 12 -4.47 -7.01 -7.54
N THR A 13 -3.79 -6.96 -6.40
CA THR A 13 -3.11 -8.11 -5.78
C THR A 13 -3.66 -8.32 -4.37
N ALA A 14 -4.10 -9.53 -4.06
CA ALA A 14 -4.50 -9.95 -2.72
C ALA A 14 -3.51 -10.98 -2.17
N VAL A 15 -2.98 -10.74 -0.97
CA VAL A 15 -2.06 -11.65 -0.29
C VAL A 15 -2.70 -12.19 0.97
N ARG A 16 -3.17 -13.44 0.92
CA ARG A 16 -3.67 -14.14 2.09
C ARG A 16 -2.53 -14.87 2.79
N SER A 17 -2.41 -14.68 4.08
CA SER A 17 -1.29 -15.24 4.84
C SER A 17 -1.64 -15.39 6.31
N CYS A 18 -0.83 -16.12 7.06
CA CYS A 18 -0.92 -16.17 8.53
C CYS A 18 -0.23 -14.96 9.20
N HIS A 19 -0.29 -14.93 10.54
CA HIS A 19 0.42 -13.93 11.33
C HIS A 19 1.95 -14.12 11.28
N GLU A 20 2.69 -13.04 11.55
CA GLU A 20 4.15 -13.02 11.76
C GLU A 20 5.04 -13.49 10.60
N ILE A 21 4.55 -13.45 9.37
CA ILE A 21 5.32 -13.80 8.17
C ILE A 21 5.96 -12.61 7.44
N GLY A 22 5.97 -11.42 8.06
CA GLY A 22 6.58 -10.23 7.45
C GLY A 22 5.67 -9.47 6.48
N LYS A 23 4.35 -9.54 6.63
CA LYS A 23 3.37 -8.83 5.78
C LYS A 23 3.68 -7.34 5.59
N SER A 24 3.77 -6.61 6.70
CA SER A 24 4.01 -5.17 6.68
C SER A 24 5.40 -4.82 6.14
N PHE A 25 6.39 -5.71 6.31
CA PHE A 25 7.72 -5.56 5.71
C PHE A 25 7.63 -5.61 4.17
N ILE A 26 6.98 -6.63 3.59
CA ILE A 26 6.88 -6.72 2.13
C ILE A 26 5.98 -5.61 1.55
N ALA A 27 4.95 -5.18 2.27
CA ALA A 27 4.15 -4.02 1.88
C ALA A 27 5.01 -2.75 1.80
N ALA A 28 5.88 -2.52 2.78
CA ALA A 28 6.81 -1.39 2.78
C ALA A 28 7.82 -1.46 1.63
N GLU A 29 8.35 -2.64 1.30
CA GLU A 29 9.25 -2.82 0.15
C GLU A 29 8.54 -2.51 -1.18
N VAL A 30 7.28 -2.94 -1.35
CA VAL A 30 6.45 -2.61 -2.52
C VAL A 30 6.22 -1.10 -2.61
N ILE A 31 5.91 -0.43 -1.48
CA ILE A 31 5.73 1.02 -1.42
C ILE A 31 7.03 1.75 -1.80
N GLY A 32 8.15 1.35 -1.23
CA GLY A 32 9.47 1.91 -1.55
C GLY A 32 9.81 1.77 -3.03
N TRP A 33 9.62 0.57 -3.58
CA TRP A 33 9.80 0.30 -5.00
C TRP A 33 8.87 1.17 -5.87
N PHE A 34 7.60 1.30 -5.50
CA PHE A 34 6.62 2.05 -6.27
C PHE A 34 7.01 3.54 -6.39
N ILE A 35 7.45 4.15 -5.30
CA ILE A 35 7.92 5.55 -5.31
C ILE A 35 9.29 5.68 -6.01
N ALA A 36 10.23 4.75 -5.76
CA ALA A 36 11.59 4.84 -6.31
C ALA A 36 11.66 4.67 -7.85
N THR A 37 10.68 3.98 -8.45
CA THR A 37 10.67 3.70 -9.89
C THR A 37 9.84 4.69 -10.70
N ARG A 38 9.29 5.73 -10.06
CA ARG A 38 8.43 6.74 -10.67
C ARG A 38 8.96 8.14 -10.41
N ARG A 39 8.53 9.08 -11.24
CA ARG A 39 8.86 10.48 -10.99
C ARG A 39 8.07 10.99 -9.78
N ILE A 40 8.73 11.80 -8.94
CA ILE A 40 8.03 12.50 -7.87
C ILE A 40 7.01 13.45 -8.49
N GLY A 41 5.77 13.39 -8.00
CA GLY A 41 4.61 14.09 -8.56
C GLY A 41 3.71 13.22 -9.47
N ASP A 42 4.23 12.15 -10.09
CA ASP A 42 3.45 11.23 -10.91
C ASP A 42 2.88 10.06 -10.08
N ALA A 43 3.52 9.72 -8.97
CA ALA A 43 3.15 8.60 -8.10
C ALA A 43 2.65 9.06 -6.74
N PHE A 44 1.61 8.40 -6.25
CA PHE A 44 1.07 8.63 -4.91
C PHE A 44 0.73 7.32 -4.21
N VAL A 45 1.02 7.24 -2.91
CA VAL A 45 0.73 6.05 -2.10
C VAL A 45 -0.29 6.36 -1.02
N VAL A 46 -1.35 5.57 -0.97
CA VAL A 46 -2.36 5.60 0.10
C VAL A 46 -2.30 4.31 0.86
N THR A 47 -2.12 4.39 2.17
CA THR A 47 -2.10 3.19 3.01
C THR A 47 -3.14 3.25 4.11
N SER A 48 -3.72 2.10 4.46
CA SER A 48 -4.59 1.96 5.61
C SER A 48 -4.37 0.64 6.34
N ALA A 49 -4.71 0.65 7.62
CA ALA A 49 -4.81 -0.52 8.48
C ALA A 49 -5.93 -0.28 9.51
N PRO A 50 -6.54 -1.32 10.12
CA PRO A 50 -7.72 -1.17 10.98
C PRO A 50 -7.55 -0.19 12.15
N THR A 51 -6.33 0.00 12.64
CA THR A 51 -6.05 0.89 13.77
C THR A 51 -4.90 1.87 13.47
N ALA A 52 -4.93 3.05 14.11
CA ALA A 52 -3.85 4.03 14.02
C ALA A 52 -2.48 3.46 14.44
N LYS A 53 -2.45 2.54 15.42
CA LYS A 53 -1.22 1.86 15.85
C LYS A 53 -0.66 0.97 14.74
N GLN A 54 -1.50 0.22 14.02
CA GLN A 54 -1.07 -0.60 12.89
C GLN A 54 -0.54 0.26 11.75
N VAL A 55 -1.19 1.38 11.45
CA VAL A 55 -0.70 2.33 10.45
C VAL A 55 0.66 2.88 10.86
N ALA A 56 0.74 3.60 11.96
CA ALA A 56 1.94 4.39 12.30
C ALA A 56 3.08 3.51 12.87
N ALA A 57 2.76 2.64 13.85
CA ALA A 57 3.81 1.93 14.60
C ALA A 57 4.23 0.60 13.95
N ILE A 58 3.50 0.11 12.96
CA ILE A 58 3.84 -1.13 12.25
C ILE A 58 4.19 -0.80 10.80
N LEU A 59 3.21 -0.47 9.94
CA LEU A 59 3.45 -0.28 8.52
C LEU A 59 4.40 0.90 8.23
N TRP A 60 4.11 2.09 8.77
CA TRP A 60 4.93 3.28 8.51
C TRP A 60 6.32 3.23 9.15
N ARG A 61 6.48 2.49 10.25
CA ARG A 61 7.81 2.19 10.78
C ARG A 61 8.64 1.36 9.79
N GLU A 62 8.04 0.35 9.14
CA GLU A 62 8.73 -0.43 8.11
C GLU A 62 9.02 0.41 6.86
N ILE A 63 8.09 1.28 6.42
CA ILE A 63 8.32 2.24 5.34
C ILE A 63 9.53 3.13 5.65
N GLY A 64 9.62 3.67 6.88
CA GLY A 64 10.76 4.46 7.31
C GLY A 64 12.09 3.68 7.28
N ARG A 65 12.08 2.39 7.62
CA ARG A 65 13.25 1.51 7.52
C ARG A 65 13.67 1.27 6.07
N VAL A 66 12.71 0.99 5.19
CA VAL A 66 12.96 0.81 3.75
C VAL A 66 13.52 2.10 3.15
N HIS A 67 12.90 3.23 3.46
CA HIS A 67 13.35 4.55 3.02
C HIS A 67 14.83 4.80 3.42
N GLY A 68 15.16 4.61 4.69
CA GLY A 68 16.53 4.87 5.18
C GLY A 68 17.57 3.88 4.62
N ARG A 69 17.21 2.60 4.40
CA ARG A 69 18.12 1.60 3.81
C ARG A 69 18.35 1.81 2.32
N GLY A 70 17.29 2.25 1.62
CA GLY A 70 17.32 2.43 0.17
C GLY A 70 17.79 3.81 -0.27
N ASP A 71 18.14 4.71 0.67
CA ASP A 71 18.45 6.11 0.38
C ASP A 71 17.41 6.75 -0.57
N LEU A 72 16.14 6.49 -0.26
CA LEU A 72 15.04 6.91 -1.11
C LEU A 72 14.79 8.43 -0.98
N PRO A 73 14.22 9.08 -2.02
CA PRO A 73 14.10 10.53 -2.04
C PRO A 73 13.16 11.06 -0.96
N GLY A 74 13.50 12.23 -0.40
CA GLY A 74 12.65 12.96 0.53
C GLY A 74 12.77 12.52 1.97
N ARG A 75 11.67 12.62 2.72
CA ARG A 75 11.61 12.28 4.14
C ARG A 75 10.31 11.58 4.50
N VAL A 76 10.41 10.61 5.38
CA VAL A 76 9.28 9.86 5.94
C VAL A 76 9.06 10.28 7.40
N THR A 77 7.82 10.58 7.75
CA THR A 77 7.36 10.82 9.12
C THR A 77 6.55 9.62 9.65
N ALA A 78 5.84 9.80 10.75
CA ALA A 78 5.02 8.72 11.33
C ALA A 78 3.95 8.16 10.38
N THR A 79 3.41 8.99 9.48
CA THR A 79 2.32 8.60 8.55
C THR A 79 2.34 9.37 7.22
N GLU A 80 3.43 10.05 6.90
CA GLU A 80 3.55 10.79 5.64
C GLU A 80 4.93 10.64 5.03
N TRP A 81 4.97 10.60 3.71
CA TRP A 81 6.19 10.67 2.91
C TRP A 81 6.13 11.91 2.02
N LYS A 82 7.14 12.78 2.14
CA LYS A 82 7.29 13.99 1.33
C LYS A 82 8.59 13.96 0.56
N ALA A 83 8.55 14.40 -0.69
CA ALA A 83 9.72 14.45 -1.55
C ALA A 83 9.71 15.70 -2.43
N VAL A 84 10.87 16.03 -3.00
CA VAL A 84 11.03 17.19 -3.88
C VAL A 84 11.15 16.70 -5.32
N PRO A 85 10.23 17.08 -6.21
CA PRO A 85 10.33 16.73 -7.63
C PRO A 85 11.49 17.49 -8.30
N VAL A 86 12.06 16.89 -9.32
CA VAL A 86 12.99 17.57 -10.24
C VAL A 86 12.19 18.14 -11.41
N LEU A 87 12.22 19.46 -11.54
CA LEU A 87 11.54 20.16 -12.64
C LEU A 87 12.17 19.87 -14.00
N PRO A 88 11.46 20.12 -15.12
CA PRO A 88 12.01 19.90 -16.46
C PRO A 88 13.32 20.64 -16.77
N ASP A 89 13.57 21.75 -16.10
CA ASP A 89 14.81 22.54 -16.21
C ASP A 89 15.95 22.04 -15.29
N GLY A 90 15.75 20.91 -14.59
CA GLY A 90 16.70 20.30 -13.68
C GLY A 90 16.76 20.90 -12.28
N ARG A 91 15.98 21.95 -11.99
CA ARG A 91 15.94 22.56 -10.66
C ARG A 91 15.03 21.77 -9.72
N PRO A 92 15.28 21.82 -8.39
CA PRO A 92 14.35 21.26 -7.41
C PRO A 92 13.04 22.07 -7.41
N GLY A 93 11.92 21.35 -7.41
CA GLY A 93 10.59 21.91 -7.24
C GLY A 93 10.27 22.21 -5.77
N LYS A 94 9.00 22.39 -5.48
CA LYS A 94 8.49 22.50 -4.10
C LYS A 94 8.31 21.11 -3.51
N GLU A 95 8.58 20.95 -2.20
CA GLU A 95 8.30 19.68 -1.51
C GLU A 95 6.82 19.32 -1.61
N GLU A 96 6.53 18.08 -2.01
CA GLU A 96 5.20 17.54 -2.23
C GLU A 96 4.97 16.30 -1.37
N LEU A 97 3.71 16.07 -1.01
CA LEU A 97 3.27 14.83 -0.38
C LEU A 97 3.20 13.74 -1.47
N VAL A 98 3.92 12.64 -1.27
CA VAL A 98 3.93 11.49 -2.20
C VAL A 98 3.25 10.25 -1.62
N GLY A 99 2.85 10.30 -0.36
CA GLY A 99 2.05 9.25 0.25
C GLY A 99 1.69 9.54 1.69
N PHE A 100 0.60 8.94 2.14
CA PHE A 100 0.17 9.00 3.54
C PHE A 100 -0.50 7.70 4.00
N GLY A 101 -0.60 7.56 5.33
CA GLY A 101 -1.35 6.48 5.98
C GLY A 101 -2.32 7.01 7.03
N ARG A 102 -3.53 6.46 7.02
CA ARG A 102 -4.59 6.79 7.99
C ARG A 102 -5.37 5.53 8.38
N LYS A 103 -6.01 5.55 9.56
CA LYS A 103 -7.00 4.54 9.92
C LYS A 103 -8.33 4.82 9.19
N PRO A 104 -9.25 3.83 9.08
CA PRO A 104 -10.51 3.98 8.36
C PRO A 104 -11.36 5.18 8.76
N ASP A 105 -11.53 5.43 10.07
CA ASP A 105 -12.36 6.55 10.56
C ASP A 105 -11.82 7.95 10.22
N ASP A 106 -10.54 8.04 9.83
CA ASP A 106 -9.92 9.31 9.42
C ASP A 106 -10.14 9.58 7.91
N TYR A 107 -10.76 8.63 7.20
CA TYR A 107 -11.12 8.80 5.79
C TYR A 107 -12.54 9.36 5.69
N ASP A 108 -12.61 10.62 5.40
CA ASP A 108 -13.77 11.21 4.75
C ASP A 108 -13.66 10.90 3.25
N MET A 109 -14.78 10.62 2.58
CA MET A 109 -14.84 10.39 1.12
C MET A 109 -14.17 11.52 0.34
N THR A 110 -14.17 12.75 0.87
CA THR A 110 -13.48 13.90 0.29
C THR A 110 -11.96 13.81 0.36
N ALA A 111 -11.40 13.05 1.31
CA ALA A 111 -9.96 12.87 1.43
C ALA A 111 -9.33 12.11 0.26
N PHE A 112 -10.11 11.23 -0.40
CA PHE A 112 -9.68 10.56 -1.62
C PHE A 112 -9.84 11.44 -2.87
N GLN A 113 -10.78 12.38 -2.89
CA GLN A 113 -11.04 13.27 -4.02
C GLN A 113 -9.92 14.28 -4.28
N GLY A 114 -9.05 14.52 -3.30
CA GLY A 114 -7.88 15.41 -3.42
C GLY A 114 -6.61 14.74 -3.95
N ILE A 115 -6.65 13.44 -4.26
CA ILE A 115 -5.49 12.71 -4.78
C ILE A 115 -5.53 12.75 -6.30
N HIS A 116 -4.69 13.61 -6.88
CA HIS A 116 -4.57 13.80 -8.32
C HIS A 116 -3.19 13.36 -8.82
N ALA A 117 -2.86 12.08 -8.66
CA ALA A 117 -1.65 11.52 -9.24
C ALA A 117 -1.99 10.61 -10.43
N PRO A 118 -1.18 10.60 -11.49
CA PRO A 118 -1.34 9.69 -12.62
C PRO A 118 -1.33 8.22 -12.21
N GLU A 119 -0.48 7.86 -11.24
CA GLU A 119 -0.34 6.51 -10.73
C GLU A 119 -0.56 6.48 -9.20
N VAL A 120 -1.52 5.71 -8.74
CA VAL A 120 -1.80 5.55 -7.31
C VAL A 120 -1.56 4.10 -6.90
N LEU A 121 -0.86 3.91 -5.78
CA LEU A 121 -0.79 2.63 -5.10
C LEU A 121 -1.61 2.69 -3.81
N VAL A 122 -2.68 1.90 -3.75
CA VAL A 122 -3.47 1.69 -2.53
C VAL A 122 -2.95 0.44 -1.82
N VAL A 123 -2.66 0.55 -0.53
CA VAL A 123 -2.21 -0.58 0.29
C VAL A 123 -3.06 -0.72 1.54
N PHE A 124 -3.73 -1.86 1.69
CA PHE A 124 -4.40 -2.25 2.93
C PHE A 124 -3.58 -3.31 3.65
N ASP A 125 -3.06 -2.97 4.82
CA ASP A 125 -2.44 -3.93 5.74
C ASP A 125 -3.50 -4.40 6.74
N GLU A 126 -3.49 -5.69 7.08
CA GLU A 126 -4.55 -6.36 7.86
C GLU A 126 -5.96 -6.13 7.26
N ALA A 127 -6.07 -6.35 5.96
CA ALA A 127 -7.23 -6.00 5.13
C ALA A 127 -8.56 -6.68 5.56
N ASP A 128 -8.49 -7.75 6.35
CA ASP A 128 -9.67 -8.44 6.89
C ASP A 128 -10.52 -7.55 7.81
N GLY A 129 -9.90 -6.58 8.47
CA GLY A 129 -10.56 -5.63 9.36
C GLY A 129 -11.00 -4.31 8.69
N MET A 130 -10.91 -4.19 7.37
CA MET A 130 -11.28 -2.96 6.67
C MET A 130 -12.79 -2.84 6.44
N PRO A 131 -13.41 -1.68 6.75
CA PRO A 131 -14.82 -1.46 6.50
C PRO A 131 -15.13 -1.39 5.01
N PRO A 132 -16.34 -1.83 4.57
CA PRO A 132 -16.74 -1.85 3.17
C PRO A 132 -16.62 -0.51 2.45
N GLU A 133 -16.95 0.58 3.13
CA GLU A 133 -16.91 1.95 2.59
C GLU A 133 -15.50 2.34 2.13
N LEU A 134 -14.47 1.84 2.83
CA LEU A 134 -13.09 2.11 2.46
C LEU A 134 -12.65 1.35 1.20
N TRP A 135 -13.23 0.17 0.97
CA TRP A 135 -12.99 -0.58 -0.28
C TRP A 135 -13.58 0.16 -1.48
N GLU A 136 -14.79 0.71 -1.35
CA GLU A 136 -15.44 1.51 -2.40
C GLU A 136 -14.63 2.78 -2.69
N ALA A 137 -14.18 3.46 -1.64
CA ALA A 137 -13.32 4.64 -1.77
C ALA A 137 -11.99 4.31 -2.48
N ALA A 138 -11.36 3.19 -2.11
CA ALA A 138 -10.12 2.72 -2.76
C ALA A 138 -10.34 2.38 -4.24
N ASP A 139 -11.46 1.76 -4.58
CA ASP A 139 -11.80 1.46 -5.99
C ASP A 139 -11.96 2.73 -6.82
N SER A 140 -12.40 3.85 -6.24
CA SER A 140 -12.48 5.14 -6.94
C SER A 140 -11.09 5.68 -7.34
N LEU A 141 -10.04 5.38 -6.58
CA LEU A 141 -8.65 5.72 -6.92
C LEU A 141 -8.06 4.85 -8.03
N MET A 142 -8.71 3.74 -8.35
CA MET A 142 -8.27 2.80 -9.39
C MET A 142 -8.79 3.19 -10.79
N ALA A 143 -9.26 4.44 -10.98
CA ALA A 143 -9.79 4.91 -12.25
C ALA A 143 -8.74 4.90 -13.40
N ASN A 144 -7.46 5.15 -13.07
CA ASN A 144 -6.36 5.08 -14.02
C ASN A 144 -5.85 3.66 -14.16
N ASP A 145 -5.49 3.27 -15.40
CA ASP A 145 -5.02 1.90 -15.69
C ASP A 145 -3.69 1.56 -15.00
N ASP A 146 -2.84 2.54 -14.74
CA ASP A 146 -1.55 2.37 -14.08
C ASP A 146 -1.65 2.36 -12.54
N SER A 147 -2.84 2.64 -11.98
CA SER A 147 -3.07 2.53 -10.56
C SER A 147 -3.08 1.07 -10.09
N LYS A 148 -2.54 0.83 -8.91
CA LYS A 148 -2.34 -0.50 -8.32
C LYS A 148 -2.98 -0.60 -6.94
N MET A 149 -3.44 -1.79 -6.59
CA MET A 149 -3.96 -2.08 -5.26
C MET A 149 -3.31 -3.35 -4.70
N LEU A 150 -2.75 -3.24 -3.51
CA LEU A 150 -2.21 -4.35 -2.74
C LEU A 150 -2.98 -4.49 -1.43
N VAL A 151 -3.60 -5.62 -1.21
CA VAL A 151 -4.30 -5.92 0.04
C VAL A 151 -3.69 -7.16 0.68
N ILE A 152 -3.30 -7.05 1.94
CA ILE A 152 -2.62 -8.12 2.67
C ILE A 152 -3.37 -8.37 3.99
N GLY A 153 -3.62 -9.62 4.31
CA GLY A 153 -4.29 -9.97 5.56
C GLY A 153 -4.36 -11.47 5.79
N ASN A 154 -4.97 -11.81 6.92
CA ASN A 154 -5.40 -13.15 7.24
C ASN A 154 -6.93 -13.20 7.10
N PRO A 155 -7.51 -14.02 6.20
CA PRO A 155 -8.95 -14.02 5.93
C PRO A 155 -9.71 -14.85 6.98
N ASP A 156 -9.64 -14.40 8.24
CA ASP A 156 -10.26 -15.08 9.39
C ASP A 156 -11.77 -14.82 9.48
N ASN A 157 -12.22 -13.63 9.07
CA ASN A 157 -13.62 -13.29 9.07
C ASN A 157 -14.31 -13.77 7.78
N PRO A 158 -15.25 -14.74 7.86
CA PRO A 158 -15.94 -15.27 6.68
C PRO A 158 -16.83 -14.24 5.96
N GLN A 159 -17.12 -13.11 6.58
CA GLN A 159 -17.97 -12.04 6.05
C GLN A 159 -17.16 -10.82 5.57
N SER A 160 -15.83 -10.85 5.67
CA SER A 160 -15.00 -9.73 5.27
C SER A 160 -14.94 -9.58 3.75
N GLN A 161 -14.85 -8.33 3.28
CA GLN A 161 -14.57 -8.03 1.89
C GLN A 161 -13.23 -8.62 1.44
N PHE A 162 -12.24 -8.68 2.33
CA PHE A 162 -10.94 -9.30 2.03
C PHE A 162 -11.07 -10.77 1.66
N ARG A 163 -11.92 -11.52 2.35
CA ARG A 163 -12.19 -12.91 2.00
C ARG A 163 -12.82 -13.05 0.61
N GLU A 164 -13.74 -12.16 0.26
CA GLU A 164 -14.37 -12.15 -1.07
C GLU A 164 -13.34 -11.89 -2.18
N VAL A 165 -12.45 -10.90 -2.01
CA VAL A 165 -11.43 -10.59 -3.02
C VAL A 165 -10.36 -11.69 -3.15
N CYS A 166 -10.21 -12.57 -2.16
CA CYS A 166 -9.34 -13.73 -2.24
C CYS A 166 -9.93 -14.92 -3.01
N LYS A 167 -11.21 -14.85 -3.43
CA LYS A 167 -11.85 -15.93 -4.21
C LYS A 167 -11.45 -15.88 -5.69
N PRO A 168 -11.42 -17.01 -6.38
CA PRO A 168 -11.25 -17.05 -7.83
C PRO A 168 -12.31 -16.20 -8.54
N GLY A 169 -11.89 -15.42 -9.55
CA GLY A 169 -12.79 -14.59 -10.33
C GLY A 169 -13.13 -13.22 -9.71
N SER A 170 -12.55 -12.86 -8.56
CA SER A 170 -12.76 -11.56 -7.90
C SER A 170 -12.14 -10.37 -8.62
N GLY A 171 -11.32 -10.59 -9.64
CA GLY A 171 -10.52 -9.55 -10.29
C GLY A 171 -9.18 -9.26 -9.60
N PHE A 172 -8.87 -9.94 -8.49
CA PHE A 172 -7.57 -9.87 -7.83
C PHE A 172 -6.68 -11.06 -8.22
N ASN A 173 -5.39 -10.80 -8.46
CA ASN A 173 -4.38 -11.86 -8.46
C ASN A 173 -4.10 -12.26 -7.02
N THR A 174 -4.53 -13.45 -6.62
CA THR A 174 -4.44 -13.91 -5.23
C THR A 174 -3.21 -14.76 -5.00
N ILE A 175 -2.41 -14.39 -3.99
CA ILE A 175 -1.24 -15.12 -3.54
C ILE A 175 -1.51 -15.67 -2.14
N GLY A 176 -1.38 -16.99 -1.98
CA GLY A 176 -1.35 -17.63 -0.67
C GLY A 176 0.09 -17.75 -0.17
N VAL A 177 0.32 -17.36 1.10
CA VAL A 177 1.59 -17.58 1.81
C VAL A 177 1.28 -18.38 3.07
N SER A 178 1.80 -19.59 3.12
CA SER A 178 1.64 -20.49 4.27
C SER A 178 2.62 -20.13 5.39
N ALA A 179 2.30 -20.50 6.63
CA ALA A 179 3.23 -20.46 7.75
C ALA A 179 4.52 -21.26 7.45
N PHE A 180 4.38 -22.38 6.74
CA PHE A 180 5.51 -23.21 6.34
C PHE A 180 6.42 -22.59 5.28
N ASP A 181 5.99 -21.51 4.62
CA ASP A 181 6.83 -20.74 3.70
C ASP A 181 7.71 -19.71 4.43
N SER A 182 7.51 -19.56 5.75
CA SER A 182 8.26 -18.62 6.57
C SER A 182 9.54 -19.26 7.13
N PRO A 183 10.70 -18.57 7.04
CA PRO A 183 11.93 -19.06 7.66
C PRO A 183 11.87 -19.16 9.20
N ASN A 184 10.83 -18.59 9.81
CA ASN A 184 10.63 -18.66 11.28
C ASN A 184 10.07 -20.02 11.73
N PHE A 185 9.67 -20.91 10.81
CA PHE A 185 9.14 -22.24 11.09
C PHE A 185 10.06 -23.38 10.59
N THR A 186 11.26 -23.06 10.16
CA THR A 186 12.30 -24.04 9.76
C THR A 186 13.40 -24.16 10.81
#